data_3720c37bd8c278fd30acc66440a785e3
#
_entry.id   3720c37bd8c278fd30acc66440a785e3
#
_cell.length_a   1.000
_cell.length_b   1.000
_cell.length_c   1.000
_cell.angle_alpha   90.00
_cell.angle_beta   90.00
_cell.angle_gamma   90.00
#
_symmetry.space_group_name_H-M   'P 1'
#
loop_
_entity.id
_entity.type
_entity.pdbx_description
1 polymer ?
#
loop_
_entity_poly.entity_id
_entity_poly.type
_entity_poly.pdbx_seq_one_letter_code
_entity_poly.pdbx_strand_id
1 'polypeptide(L)'
;MRVISGSARGTTLHSIDDINTRPTLDRVKESLFNIIQNQVEDAVVLDLFAGSGAIGIEFLSRGAEKVYFCDKSPKAVDMIKKNLDKTKLKDKATILNNDYIDCIDKIKNIKFDIIFLDPPYKENFSKQAIKKISESKLLKNEGIIIVETDKPERDIKEIENINIDYKIYDLRKYGRASLIFLK
;
A
#
# COMPACT_ATOMS: atom_id res chain seq x y z
N MET A 1 14.71 -2.26 -6.90
CA MET A 1 13.50 -3.03 -6.58
C MET A 1 12.94 -3.65 -7.86
N ARG A 2 12.37 -4.84 -7.85
CA ARG A 2 11.82 -5.51 -9.03
C ARG A 2 10.42 -6.06 -8.76
N VAL A 3 9.66 -6.28 -9.82
CA VAL A 3 8.39 -7.02 -9.75
C VAL A 3 8.70 -8.50 -9.54
N ILE A 4 8.09 -9.11 -8.51
CA ILE A 4 8.43 -10.48 -8.07
C ILE A 4 7.62 -11.52 -8.82
N SER A 5 6.34 -11.24 -9.10
CA SER A 5 5.43 -12.22 -9.70
C SER A 5 4.43 -11.57 -10.66
N GLY A 6 3.66 -12.39 -11.37
CA GLY A 6 2.60 -11.96 -12.28
C GLY A 6 3.09 -11.55 -13.66
N SER A 7 2.26 -10.78 -14.37
CA SER A 7 2.43 -10.42 -15.79
C SER A 7 3.69 -9.59 -16.09
N ALA A 8 4.15 -8.79 -15.12
CA ALA A 8 5.35 -7.94 -15.22
C ALA A 8 6.55 -8.50 -14.46
N ARG A 9 6.55 -9.80 -14.08
CA ARG A 9 7.62 -10.44 -13.32
C ARG A 9 9.01 -10.15 -13.89
N GLY A 10 9.96 -9.85 -13.01
CA GLY A 10 11.37 -9.61 -13.35
C GLY A 10 11.66 -8.19 -13.80
N THR A 11 10.64 -7.34 -14.06
CA THR A 11 10.86 -5.95 -14.44
C THR A 11 11.47 -5.17 -13.28
N THR A 12 12.65 -4.58 -13.52
CA THR A 12 13.30 -3.68 -12.57
C THR A 12 12.59 -2.33 -12.59
N LEU A 13 12.13 -1.88 -11.41
CA LEU A 13 11.47 -0.59 -11.23
C LEU A 13 12.49 0.50 -10.91
N HIS A 14 12.20 1.72 -11.37
CA HIS A 14 12.91 2.91 -10.93
C HIS A 14 12.58 3.19 -9.45
N SER A 15 13.55 3.66 -8.67
CA SER A 15 13.38 4.08 -7.28
C SER A 15 13.72 5.55 -7.13
N ILE A 16 13.15 6.20 -6.11
CA ILE A 16 13.35 7.64 -5.84
C ILE A 16 14.79 7.88 -5.37
N ASP A 17 15.35 6.93 -4.63
CA ASP A 17 16.74 6.93 -4.20
C ASP A 17 17.48 5.76 -4.86
N ASP A 18 18.48 6.06 -5.68
CA ASP A 18 19.36 5.06 -6.32
C ASP A 18 20.23 4.27 -5.30
N ILE A 19 20.11 4.59 -4.01
CA ILE A 19 20.92 4.05 -2.94
C ILE A 19 20.13 2.99 -2.16
N ASN A 20 20.46 1.74 -2.43
CA ASN A 20 20.05 0.54 -1.69
C ASN A 20 18.61 0.04 -1.93
N THR A 21 18.45 -0.68 -3.02
CA THR A 21 17.49 -1.80 -3.06
C THR A 21 17.92 -2.83 -2.02
N ARG A 22 17.47 -2.65 -0.77
CA ARG A 22 17.80 -3.57 0.31
C ARG A 22 17.12 -4.91 0.02
N PRO A 23 17.84 -6.04 0.07
CA PRO A 23 17.24 -7.38 -0.02
C PRO A 23 16.07 -7.58 0.96
N THR A 24 16.05 -6.82 2.05
CA THR A 24 14.99 -6.79 3.05
C THR A 24 13.65 -6.34 2.45
N LEU A 25 13.62 -5.32 1.59
CA LEU A 25 12.36 -4.81 0.99
C LEU A 25 11.73 -5.83 0.04
N ASP A 26 12.54 -6.50 -0.80
CA ASP A 26 12.03 -7.54 -1.69
C ASP A 26 11.48 -8.74 -0.89
N ARG A 27 12.12 -9.08 0.24
CA ARG A 27 11.69 -10.16 1.13
C ARG A 27 10.39 -9.84 1.87
N VAL A 28 10.22 -8.61 2.37
CA VAL A 28 8.97 -8.16 3.00
C VAL A 28 7.83 -8.18 1.99
N LYS A 29 8.08 -7.64 0.79
CA LYS A 29 7.11 -7.64 -0.30
C LYS A 29 6.69 -9.06 -0.70
N GLU A 30 7.65 -9.98 -0.89
CA GLU A 30 7.36 -11.39 -1.19
C GLU A 30 6.51 -12.04 -0.09
N SER A 31 6.88 -11.82 1.16
CA SER A 31 6.13 -12.36 2.32
C SER A 31 4.72 -11.79 2.40
N LEU A 32 4.55 -10.48 2.19
CA LEU A 32 3.24 -9.83 2.13
C LEU A 32 2.34 -10.54 1.11
N PHE A 33 2.81 -10.65 -0.12
CA PHE A 33 2.00 -11.22 -1.19
C PHE A 33 1.78 -12.73 -1.07
N ASN A 34 2.61 -13.46 -0.35
CA ASN A 34 2.36 -14.86 -0.01
C ASN A 34 1.22 -15.00 1.02
N ILE A 35 1.11 -14.06 1.97
CA ILE A 35 0.01 -14.05 2.96
C ILE A 35 -1.33 -13.76 2.30
N ILE A 36 -1.38 -12.76 1.41
CA ILE A 36 -2.63 -12.26 0.81
C ILE A 36 -2.90 -12.83 -0.59
N GLN A 37 -2.18 -13.85 -1.04
CA GLN A 37 -2.19 -14.33 -2.43
C GLN A 37 -3.60 -14.61 -2.99
N ASN A 38 -4.52 -15.11 -2.16
CA ASN A 38 -5.89 -15.45 -2.56
C ASN A 38 -6.84 -14.24 -2.57
N GLN A 39 -6.35 -13.05 -2.21
CA GLN A 39 -7.14 -11.82 -2.11
C GLN A 39 -6.74 -10.80 -3.18
N VAL A 40 -5.74 -11.09 -4.03
CA VAL A 40 -5.16 -10.12 -4.96
C VAL A 40 -5.87 -10.10 -6.31
N GLU A 41 -6.26 -11.27 -6.83
CA GLU A 41 -6.93 -11.36 -8.13
C GLU A 41 -8.26 -10.59 -8.10
N ASP A 42 -8.50 -9.77 -9.12
CA ASP A 42 -9.67 -8.90 -9.29
C ASP A 42 -9.89 -7.88 -8.15
N ALA A 43 -8.92 -7.69 -7.25
CA ALA A 43 -9.03 -6.73 -6.16
C ALA A 43 -8.92 -5.27 -6.65
N VAL A 44 -9.73 -4.39 -6.05
CA VAL A 44 -9.57 -2.94 -6.11
C VAL A 44 -8.72 -2.50 -4.92
N VAL A 45 -7.56 -1.92 -5.19
CA VAL A 45 -6.52 -1.65 -4.18
C VAL A 45 -6.23 -0.16 -4.05
N LEU A 46 -6.01 0.30 -2.83
CA LEU A 46 -5.47 1.63 -2.52
C LEU A 46 -4.05 1.48 -1.96
N ASP A 47 -3.08 2.09 -2.64
CA ASP A 47 -1.70 2.27 -2.17
C ASP A 47 -1.56 3.75 -1.72
N LEU A 48 -1.72 4.00 -0.42
CA LEU A 48 -1.99 5.35 0.11
C LEU A 48 -0.74 6.21 0.27
N PHE A 49 0.44 5.63 0.36
CA PHE A 49 1.74 6.30 0.42
C PHE A 49 2.68 5.64 -0.59
N ALA A 50 2.32 5.76 -1.87
CA ALA A 50 2.78 4.86 -2.92
C ALA A 50 4.27 4.97 -3.28
N GLY A 51 4.94 6.09 -3.00
CA GLY A 51 6.36 6.28 -3.28
C GLY A 51 6.71 6.01 -4.75
N SER A 52 7.48 4.97 -5.01
CA SER A 52 7.81 4.53 -6.37
C SER A 52 6.69 3.73 -7.07
N GLY A 53 5.62 3.39 -6.35
CA GLY A 53 4.52 2.55 -6.81
C GLY A 53 4.82 1.06 -6.81
N ALA A 54 5.89 0.63 -6.14
CA ALA A 54 6.35 -0.75 -6.25
C ALA A 54 5.38 -1.80 -5.67
N ILE A 55 4.64 -1.45 -4.63
CA ILE A 55 3.62 -2.32 -4.02
C ILE A 55 2.37 -2.35 -4.92
N GLY A 56 1.84 -1.19 -5.32
CA GLY A 56 0.69 -1.13 -6.21
C GLY A 56 0.94 -1.80 -7.57
N ILE A 57 2.14 -1.66 -8.14
CA ILE A 57 2.52 -2.33 -9.39
C ILE A 57 2.60 -3.85 -9.19
N GLU A 58 3.08 -4.32 -8.05
CA GLU A 58 3.07 -5.77 -7.73
C GLU A 58 1.63 -6.31 -7.66
N PHE A 59 0.68 -5.56 -7.05
CA PHE A 59 -0.74 -5.91 -7.07
C PHE A 59 -1.28 -6.03 -8.50
N LEU A 60 -1.04 -5.02 -9.34
CA LEU A 60 -1.46 -5.05 -10.76
C LEU A 60 -0.85 -6.22 -11.52
N SER A 61 0.44 -6.48 -11.30
CA SER A 61 1.14 -7.61 -11.95
C SER A 61 0.57 -8.96 -11.57
N ARG A 62 0.02 -9.09 -10.36
CA ARG A 62 -0.59 -10.32 -9.83
C ARG A 62 -2.09 -10.44 -10.12
N GLY A 63 -2.67 -9.54 -10.91
CA GLY A 63 -4.05 -9.66 -11.38
C GLY A 63 -5.06 -8.76 -10.68
N ALA A 64 -4.65 -7.82 -9.84
CA ALA A 64 -5.58 -6.83 -9.30
C ALA A 64 -6.35 -6.13 -10.44
N GLU A 65 -7.65 -5.89 -10.23
CA GLU A 65 -8.51 -5.22 -11.20
C GLU A 65 -8.04 -3.78 -11.40
N LYS A 66 -7.81 -3.07 -10.29
CA LYS A 66 -7.44 -1.66 -10.31
C LYS A 66 -6.65 -1.27 -9.08
N VAL A 67 -5.66 -0.39 -9.26
CA VAL A 67 -4.91 0.21 -8.15
C VAL A 67 -4.98 1.73 -8.21
N TYR A 68 -5.30 2.32 -7.07
CA TYR A 68 -5.24 3.76 -6.81
C TYR A 68 -3.93 4.06 -6.06
N PHE A 69 -3.06 4.83 -6.70
CA PHE A 69 -1.80 5.27 -6.12
C PHE A 69 -1.96 6.67 -5.59
N CYS A 70 -1.66 6.90 -4.32
CA CYS A 70 -1.67 8.20 -3.71
C CYS A 70 -0.27 8.56 -3.20
N ASP A 71 0.23 9.71 -3.63
CA ASP A 71 1.45 10.28 -3.05
C ASP A 71 1.42 11.81 -3.22
N LYS A 72 1.87 12.53 -2.19
CA LYS A 72 1.92 13.99 -2.23
C LYS A 72 3.11 14.52 -3.02
N SER A 73 4.16 13.73 -3.21
CA SER A 73 5.38 14.11 -3.90
C SER A 73 5.21 14.05 -5.42
N PRO A 74 5.35 15.15 -6.16
CA PRO A 74 5.37 15.12 -7.63
C PRO A 74 6.46 14.18 -8.18
N LYS A 75 7.61 14.07 -7.51
CA LYS A 75 8.68 13.14 -7.89
C LYS A 75 8.25 11.69 -7.78
N ALA A 76 7.51 11.34 -6.71
CA ALA A 76 6.93 10.00 -6.56
C ALA A 76 5.92 9.71 -7.67
N VAL A 77 5.03 10.64 -7.95
CA VAL A 77 4.04 10.53 -9.03
C VAL A 77 4.70 10.31 -10.40
N ASP A 78 5.75 11.06 -10.73
CA ASP A 78 6.49 10.87 -11.98
C ASP A 78 7.18 9.50 -12.02
N MET A 79 7.66 9.02 -10.89
CA MET A 79 8.26 7.68 -10.78
C MET A 79 7.21 6.59 -11.00
N ILE A 80 6.04 6.70 -10.36
CA ILE A 80 4.92 5.77 -10.57
C ILE A 80 4.55 5.69 -12.05
N LYS A 81 4.41 6.84 -12.74
CA LYS A 81 4.11 6.88 -14.18
C LYS A 81 5.14 6.12 -15.01
N LYS A 82 6.44 6.41 -14.80
CA LYS A 82 7.55 5.72 -15.50
C LYS A 82 7.52 4.21 -15.27
N ASN A 83 7.25 3.79 -14.04
CA ASN A 83 7.18 2.38 -13.67
C ASN A 83 5.96 1.69 -14.27
N LEU A 84 4.81 2.35 -14.30
CA LEU A 84 3.58 1.86 -14.95
C LEU A 84 3.74 1.74 -16.46
N ASP A 85 4.38 2.71 -17.11
CA ASP A 85 4.67 2.65 -18.56
C ASP A 85 5.63 1.48 -18.87
N LYS A 86 6.68 1.31 -18.05
CA LYS A 86 7.67 0.22 -18.18
C LYS A 86 7.04 -1.17 -18.02
N THR A 87 6.09 -1.30 -17.11
CA THR A 87 5.39 -2.56 -16.82
C THR A 87 4.16 -2.80 -17.71
N LYS A 88 3.74 -1.79 -18.49
CA LYS A 88 2.52 -1.79 -19.34
C LYS A 88 1.23 -2.02 -18.53
N LEU A 89 1.18 -1.50 -17.30
CA LEU A 89 0.04 -1.67 -16.38
C LEU A 89 -0.76 -0.38 -16.15
N LYS A 90 -0.50 0.66 -16.93
CA LYS A 90 -1.09 1.99 -16.78
C LYS A 90 -2.61 2.03 -16.85
N ASP A 91 -3.20 1.21 -17.71
CA ASP A 91 -4.66 1.22 -17.94
C ASP A 91 -5.47 0.79 -16.71
N LYS A 92 -4.84 0.04 -15.81
CA LYS A 92 -5.42 -0.42 -14.54
C LYS A 92 -5.03 0.46 -13.34
N ALA A 93 -4.41 1.61 -13.57
CA ALA A 93 -3.91 2.51 -12.53
C ALA A 93 -4.65 3.85 -12.52
N THR A 94 -4.89 4.37 -11.33
CA THR A 94 -5.29 5.76 -11.10
C THR A 94 -4.29 6.40 -10.17
N ILE A 95 -3.73 7.56 -10.54
CA ILE A 95 -2.71 8.25 -9.75
C ILE A 95 -3.30 9.55 -9.20
N LEU A 96 -3.17 9.75 -7.89
CA LEU A 96 -3.61 10.93 -7.15
C LEU A 96 -2.40 11.64 -6.55
N ASN A 97 -2.08 12.83 -7.08
CA ASN A 97 -1.00 13.65 -6.54
C ASN A 97 -1.55 14.61 -5.49
N ASN A 98 -1.79 14.11 -4.30
CA ASN A 98 -2.35 14.87 -3.18
C ASN A 98 -1.81 14.32 -1.85
N ASP A 99 -2.00 15.08 -0.76
CA ASP A 99 -1.88 14.53 0.58
C ASP A 99 -2.91 13.40 0.78
N TYR A 100 -2.61 12.45 1.68
CA TYR A 100 -3.44 11.27 1.90
C TYR A 100 -4.88 11.60 2.34
N ILE A 101 -5.09 12.69 3.09
CA ILE A 101 -6.43 13.13 3.48
C ILE A 101 -7.23 13.55 2.25
N ASP A 102 -6.66 14.41 1.41
CA ASP A 102 -7.29 14.86 0.17
C ASP A 102 -7.52 13.72 -0.82
N CYS A 103 -6.59 12.74 -0.86
CA CYS A 103 -6.77 11.53 -1.65
C CYS A 103 -8.01 10.78 -1.20
N ILE A 104 -8.15 10.50 0.11
CA ILE A 104 -9.31 9.81 0.69
C ILE A 104 -10.61 10.54 0.36
N ASP A 105 -10.63 11.86 0.49
CA ASP A 105 -11.83 12.65 0.19
C ASP A 105 -12.25 12.60 -1.30
N LYS A 106 -11.26 12.53 -2.22
CA LYS A 106 -11.52 12.38 -3.66
C LYS A 106 -12.08 11.00 -4.05
N ILE A 107 -11.75 9.96 -3.30
CA ILE A 107 -12.13 8.58 -3.60
C ILE A 107 -13.19 8.02 -2.64
N LYS A 108 -13.84 8.86 -1.84
CA LYS A 108 -14.82 8.45 -0.80
C LYS A 108 -15.99 7.58 -1.30
N ASN A 109 -16.27 7.61 -2.59
CA ASN A 109 -17.34 6.80 -3.22
C ASN A 109 -16.83 5.44 -3.73
N ILE A 110 -15.54 5.13 -3.55
CA ILE A 110 -14.92 3.88 -4.00
C ILE A 110 -14.75 2.96 -2.80
N LYS A 111 -14.96 1.66 -3.02
CA LYS A 111 -14.73 0.62 -2.01
C LYS A 111 -13.56 -0.24 -2.40
N PHE A 112 -12.67 -0.48 -1.45
CA PHE A 112 -11.42 -1.20 -1.65
C PHE A 112 -11.48 -2.58 -0.99
N ASP A 113 -10.92 -3.56 -1.69
CA ASP A 113 -10.65 -4.89 -1.14
C ASP A 113 -9.41 -4.86 -0.25
N ILE A 114 -8.39 -4.10 -0.67
CA ILE A 114 -7.13 -3.99 0.06
C ILE A 114 -6.72 -2.51 0.11
N ILE A 115 -6.33 -2.04 1.30
CA ILE A 115 -5.71 -0.73 1.51
C ILE A 115 -4.33 -0.96 2.11
N PHE A 116 -3.29 -0.52 1.40
CA PHE A 116 -1.91 -0.60 1.85
C PHE A 116 -1.40 0.77 2.30
N LEU A 117 -0.71 0.80 3.44
CA LEU A 117 -0.18 1.99 4.09
C LEU A 117 1.30 1.76 4.41
N ASP A 118 2.19 2.56 3.81
CA ASP A 118 3.60 2.68 4.20
C ASP A 118 3.93 4.16 4.47
N PRO A 119 3.37 4.73 5.56
CA PRO A 119 3.53 6.14 5.86
C PRO A 119 4.97 6.46 6.24
N PRO A 120 5.45 7.71 6.01
CA PRO A 120 6.73 8.16 6.56
C PRO A 120 6.74 7.94 8.07
N TYR A 121 7.89 7.48 8.62
CA TYR A 121 8.08 7.08 10.03
C TYR A 121 7.89 8.21 11.07
N LYS A 122 7.03 9.19 10.76
CA LYS A 122 6.62 10.25 11.65
C LYS A 122 5.44 9.79 12.51
N GLU A 123 5.31 10.36 13.69
CA GLU A 123 4.27 10.02 14.64
C GLU A 123 2.86 10.24 14.06
N ASN A 124 1.93 9.35 14.39
CA ASN A 124 0.49 9.43 14.15
C ASN A 124 -0.03 9.31 12.70
N PHE A 125 0.80 9.13 11.67
CA PHE A 125 0.27 9.00 10.30
C PHE A 125 -0.60 7.76 10.11
N SER A 126 -0.16 6.60 10.59
CA SER A 126 -0.93 5.35 10.51
C SER A 126 -2.29 5.50 11.20
N LYS A 127 -2.29 6.02 12.43
CA LYS A 127 -3.50 6.27 13.21
C LYS A 127 -4.48 7.20 12.50
N GLN A 128 -4.00 8.34 12.01
CA GLN A 128 -4.84 9.34 11.33
C GLN A 128 -5.41 8.81 10.02
N ALA A 129 -4.59 8.10 9.22
CA ALA A 129 -5.03 7.50 7.98
C ALA A 129 -6.10 6.43 8.21
N ILE A 130 -5.89 5.51 9.16
CA ILE A 130 -6.85 4.45 9.49
C ILE A 130 -8.18 5.06 10.01
N LYS A 131 -8.10 6.07 10.86
CA LYS A 131 -9.30 6.79 11.33
C LYS A 131 -10.07 7.40 10.16
N LYS A 132 -9.40 8.10 9.26
CA LYS A 132 -10.03 8.72 8.08
C LYS A 132 -10.63 7.68 7.13
N ILE A 133 -9.94 6.55 6.92
CA ILE A 133 -10.44 5.41 6.13
C ILE A 133 -11.74 4.86 6.72
N SER A 134 -11.79 4.67 8.05
CA SER A 134 -12.97 4.20 8.77
C SER A 134 -14.13 5.18 8.65
N GLU A 135 -13.91 6.46 8.94
CA GLU A 135 -14.91 7.52 8.83
C GLU A 135 -15.49 7.63 7.42
N SER A 136 -14.65 7.45 6.39
CA SER A 136 -15.04 7.48 4.98
C SER A 136 -15.59 6.14 4.48
N LYS A 137 -15.58 5.10 5.32
CA LYS A 137 -16.07 3.75 5.00
C LYS A 137 -15.49 3.21 3.70
N LEU A 138 -14.17 3.38 3.48
CA LEU A 138 -13.53 3.01 2.21
C LEU A 138 -13.35 1.50 2.04
N LEU A 139 -13.23 0.74 3.13
CA LEU A 139 -13.01 -0.70 3.08
C LEU A 139 -14.31 -1.45 2.78
N LYS A 140 -14.25 -2.48 1.94
CA LYS A 140 -15.34 -3.46 1.77
C LYS A 140 -15.49 -4.31 3.03
N ASN A 141 -16.64 -4.98 3.21
CA ASN A 141 -16.92 -5.80 4.42
C ASN A 141 -15.86 -6.89 4.67
N GLU A 142 -15.36 -7.54 3.61
CA GLU A 142 -14.31 -8.57 3.69
C GLU A 142 -12.90 -8.03 3.34
N GLY A 143 -12.78 -6.72 3.25
CA GLY A 143 -11.52 -6.06 2.91
C GLY A 143 -10.51 -6.10 4.03
N ILE A 144 -9.25 -5.79 3.70
CA ILE A 144 -8.15 -5.72 4.65
C ILE A 144 -7.39 -4.41 4.54
N ILE A 145 -6.91 -3.92 5.67
CA ILE A 145 -5.92 -2.83 5.74
C ILE A 145 -4.59 -3.43 6.17
N ILE A 146 -3.52 -3.05 5.49
CA ILE A 146 -2.16 -3.50 5.76
C ILE A 146 -1.30 -2.29 6.04
N VAL A 147 -0.63 -2.27 7.19
CA VAL A 147 0.28 -1.18 7.57
C VAL A 147 1.70 -1.72 7.65
N GLU A 148 2.61 -1.17 6.84
CA GLU A 148 4.05 -1.37 7.00
C GLU A 148 4.59 -0.35 8.01
N THR A 149 5.39 -0.81 8.97
CA THR A 149 5.97 0.04 10.02
C THR A 149 7.29 -0.51 10.56
N ASP A 150 8.14 0.38 11.04
CA ASP A 150 9.35 0.04 11.82
C ASP A 150 9.13 0.10 13.35
N LYS A 151 7.94 0.53 13.81
CA LYS A 151 7.56 0.70 15.23
C LYS A 151 6.21 0.05 15.54
N PRO A 152 6.08 -1.27 15.38
CA PRO A 152 4.79 -1.96 15.47
C PRO A 152 4.12 -1.80 16.83
N GLU A 153 4.87 -1.80 17.94
CA GLU A 153 4.30 -1.66 19.29
C GLU A 153 3.63 -0.29 19.49
N ARG A 154 4.25 0.78 18.96
CA ARG A 154 3.66 2.12 18.98
C ARG A 154 2.39 2.17 18.15
N ASP A 155 2.47 1.74 16.90
CA ASP A 155 1.36 1.87 15.96
C ASP A 155 0.15 1.00 16.38
N ILE A 156 0.38 -0.19 16.90
CA ILE A 156 -0.67 -1.05 17.50
C ILE A 156 -1.38 -0.31 18.63
N LYS A 157 -0.62 0.22 19.60
CA LYS A 157 -1.19 0.98 20.72
C LYS A 157 -1.98 2.20 20.25
N GLU A 158 -1.49 2.91 19.24
CA GLU A 158 -2.18 4.07 18.68
C GLU A 158 -3.48 3.69 17.96
N ILE A 159 -3.48 2.58 17.22
CA ILE A 159 -4.65 2.06 16.50
C ILE A 159 -5.71 1.55 17.48
N GLU A 160 -5.31 0.80 18.51
CA GLU A 160 -6.23 0.27 19.53
C GLU A 160 -6.90 1.37 20.36
N ASN A 161 -6.30 2.56 20.44
CA ASN A 161 -6.84 3.71 21.16
C ASN A 161 -7.78 4.60 20.33
N ILE A 162 -8.14 4.20 19.10
CA ILE A 162 -9.14 4.92 18.30
C ILE A 162 -10.43 4.12 18.20
N ASN A 163 -11.55 4.85 18.19
CA ASN A 163 -12.86 4.23 18.00
C ASN A 163 -13.11 4.00 16.51
N ILE A 164 -12.86 2.78 16.04
CA ILE A 164 -13.05 2.32 14.66
C ILE A 164 -13.60 0.90 14.67
N ASP A 165 -14.23 0.51 13.57
CA ASP A 165 -14.81 -0.83 13.42
C ASP A 165 -13.78 -1.92 13.08
N TYR A 166 -12.51 -1.53 12.76
CA TYR A 166 -11.47 -2.47 12.37
C TYR A 166 -10.70 -3.00 13.57
N LYS A 167 -10.34 -4.29 13.52
CA LYS A 167 -9.54 -4.98 14.54
C LYS A 167 -8.24 -5.50 13.93
N ILE A 168 -7.15 -5.38 14.69
CA ILE A 168 -5.88 -6.02 14.35
C ILE A 168 -6.05 -7.53 14.52
N TYR A 169 -5.78 -8.31 13.47
CA TYR A 169 -5.91 -9.76 13.53
C TYR A 169 -4.59 -10.50 13.28
N ASP A 170 -3.58 -9.85 12.71
CA ASP A 170 -2.26 -10.45 12.51
C ASP A 170 -1.14 -9.40 12.56
N LEU A 171 0.05 -9.84 12.98
CA LEU A 171 1.29 -9.06 13.01
C LEU A 171 2.45 -9.94 12.53
N ARG A 172 3.15 -9.49 11.50
CA ARG A 172 4.33 -10.18 10.96
C ARG A 172 5.56 -9.29 11.04
N LYS A 173 6.64 -9.79 11.66
CA LYS A 173 7.90 -9.07 11.84
C LYS A 173 8.97 -9.59 10.88
N TYR A 174 9.65 -8.68 10.18
CA TYR A 174 10.69 -8.96 9.20
C TYR A 174 11.91 -8.05 9.45
N GLY A 175 12.70 -8.39 10.44
CA GLY A 175 13.82 -7.57 10.87
C GLY A 175 13.36 -6.21 11.40
N ARG A 176 13.61 -5.14 10.66
CA ARG A 176 13.17 -3.78 11.04
C ARG A 176 11.75 -3.44 10.58
N ALA A 177 11.27 -4.08 9.52
CA ALA A 177 9.93 -3.87 9.01
C ALA A 177 8.94 -4.83 9.67
N SER A 178 7.73 -4.37 9.87
CA SER A 178 6.61 -5.18 10.36
C SER A 178 5.37 -4.86 9.55
N LEU A 179 4.52 -5.86 9.36
CA LEU A 179 3.22 -5.73 8.70
C LEU A 179 2.12 -5.97 9.74
N ILE A 180 1.25 -4.98 9.93
CA ILE A 180 0.07 -5.07 10.77
C ILE A 180 -1.14 -5.24 9.87
N PHE A 181 -1.97 -6.23 10.13
CA PHE A 181 -3.17 -6.52 9.35
C PHE A 181 -4.42 -6.22 10.17
N LEU A 182 -5.35 -5.44 9.58
CA LEU A 182 -6.65 -5.09 10.18
C LEU A 182 -7.79 -5.56 9.27
N LYS A 183 -8.89 -5.93 9.92
CA LYS A 183 -10.14 -6.30 9.27
C LYS A 183 -11.33 -5.79 10.06
#